data_cb31943cfdc439ac1fdf87ef8a6adedb
#
_entry.id   cb31943cfdc439ac1fdf87ef8a6adedb
#
_cell.length_a   1.000
_cell.length_b   1.000
_cell.length_c   1.000
_cell.angle_alpha   90.00
_cell.angle_beta   90.00
_cell.angle_gamma   90.00
#
_symmetry.space_group_name_H-M   'P 1'
#
loop_
_entity.id
_entity.type
_entity.pdbx_description
1 polymer ?
#
loop_
_entity_poly.entity_id
_entity_poly.type
_entity_poly.pdbx_seq_one_letter_code
_entity_poly.pdbx_strand_id
1 'polypeptide(L)'
;MIAVLCGAAALGACAEKRIVHAPPAVADLRAVIEPKPKPPISILTDPAASDRYNAEVEAWGERLRAGGMRLCQFFEAQGVAADCAK
;
A
#
# COMPACT_ATOMS: atom_id res chain seq x y z
N MET A 1 14.99 59.78 -0.63
CA MET A 1 14.96 59.10 -0.83
C MET A 1 14.92 57.86 -0.54
N ILE A 2 14.74 57.11 -0.35
CA ILE A 2 14.75 56.02 -0.15
C ILE A 2 14.12 54.99 -0.36
N ALA A 3 14.06 54.22 -0.45
CA ALA A 3 13.59 53.34 -0.94
C ALA A 3 13.38 52.24 -0.40
N VAL A 4 13.31 51.61 -0.26
CA VAL A 4 13.14 50.55 0.26
C VAL A 4 12.70 49.45 -0.13
N LEU A 5 12.21 48.89 -0.11
CA LEU A 5 11.73 47.84 -0.52
C LEU A 5 11.90 46.64 -0.32
N CYS A 6 12.03 46.01 -0.43
CA CYS A 6 12.39 44.89 -0.32
C CYS A 6 11.65 43.97 0.31
N GLY A 7 11.57 43.36 0.73
CA GLY A 7 10.93 42.54 1.29
C GLY A 7 10.15 41.56 0.78
N ALA A 8 9.79 41.51 -0.11
CA ALA A 8 8.90 40.63 -0.60
C ALA A 8 9.36 39.32 -0.94
N ALA A 9 10.49 39.10 -0.97
CA ALA A 9 10.90 37.87 -1.48
C ALA A 9 10.74 36.73 -0.63
N ALA A 10 10.59 36.84 0.53
CA ALA A 10 10.64 35.72 1.35
C ALA A 10 9.48 34.83 1.28
N LEU A 11 8.42 35.28 0.76
CA LEU A 11 7.32 34.47 0.78
C LEU A 11 7.28 33.31 -0.08
N GLY A 12 7.86 33.32 -1.16
CA GLY A 12 7.72 32.25 -2.07
C GLY A 12 8.35 30.99 -1.66
N ALA A 13 9.30 31.08 -0.82
CA ALA A 13 10.03 29.91 -0.48
C ALA A 13 9.22 28.88 0.21
N CYS A 14 8.24 29.26 0.91
CA CYS A 14 7.52 28.28 1.62
C CYS A 14 6.62 27.46 0.78
N ALA A 15 6.22 27.99 -0.25
CA ALA A 15 5.25 27.30 -1.04
C ALA A 15 5.75 26.11 -1.72
N GLU A 16 6.99 26.06 -1.98
CA GLU A 16 7.44 24.98 -2.68
C GLU A 16 7.50 23.78 -1.97
N LYS A 17 7.50 23.68 -0.79
CA LYS A 17 7.59 22.47 -0.19
C LYS A 17 6.35 21.68 -0.29
N ARG A 18 5.42 22.03 -1.07
CA ARG A 18 4.30 21.28 -1.17
C ARG A 18 4.62 19.94 -1.69
N ILE A 19 4.64 18.93 -0.96
CA ILE A 19 4.90 17.62 -1.41
C ILE A 19 3.62 16.98 -1.83
N VAL A 20 3.49 16.73 -3.08
CA VAL A 20 2.32 16.09 -3.58
C VAL A 20 2.56 14.61 -3.54
N HIS A 21 1.95 13.90 -2.67
CA HIS A 21 2.13 12.48 -2.59
C HIS A 21 1.18 11.81 -3.56
N ALA A 22 1.68 10.98 -4.41
CA ALA A 22 0.84 10.21 -5.29
C ALA A 22 0.07 9.19 -4.46
N PRO A 23 -1.12 8.82 -4.84
CA PRO A 23 -1.85 7.79 -4.11
C PRO A 23 -1.25 6.42 -4.37
N PRO A 24 -1.43 5.47 -3.48
CA PRO A 24 -0.96 4.12 -3.73
C PRO A 24 -1.73 3.46 -4.86
N ALA A 25 -1.16 2.44 -5.45
CA ALA A 25 -1.81 1.73 -6.55
C ALA A 25 -3.09 1.07 -6.07
N VAL A 26 -4.14 1.22 -6.82
CA VAL A 26 -5.42 0.64 -6.46
C VAL A 26 -5.33 -0.88 -6.37
N ALA A 27 -4.53 -1.49 -7.24
CA ALA A 27 -4.37 -2.94 -7.23
C ALA A 27 -3.79 -3.43 -5.89
N ASP A 28 -2.89 -2.67 -5.30
CA ASP A 28 -2.31 -3.04 -4.02
C ASP A 28 -3.30 -2.87 -2.88
N LEU A 29 -4.11 -1.83 -2.94
CA LEU A 29 -5.16 -1.65 -1.96
C LEU A 29 -6.17 -2.79 -2.03
N ARG A 30 -6.53 -3.20 -3.25
CA ARG A 30 -7.47 -4.30 -3.40
C ARG A 30 -6.90 -5.62 -2.92
N ALA A 31 -5.61 -5.83 -3.12
CA ALA A 31 -4.97 -7.06 -2.69
C ALA A 31 -5.04 -7.22 -1.17
N VAL A 32 -4.84 -6.15 -0.44
CA VAL A 32 -4.80 -6.26 1.02
C VAL A 32 -6.16 -6.33 1.67
N ILE A 33 -7.22 -6.06 0.92
CA ILE A 33 -8.56 -6.21 1.46
C ILE A 33 -9.32 -7.37 0.81
N GLU A 34 -8.65 -8.15 0.00
CA GLU A 34 -9.27 -9.30 -0.65
C GLU A 34 -9.74 -10.27 0.42
N PRO A 35 -11.01 -10.68 0.44
CA PRO A 35 -11.48 -11.56 1.49
C PRO A 35 -10.91 -12.96 1.36
N LYS A 36 -10.72 -13.60 2.48
CA LYS A 36 -10.20 -14.96 2.49
C LYS A 36 -11.22 -15.90 1.83
N PRO A 37 -10.78 -16.82 1.00
CA PRO A 37 -11.68 -17.79 0.40
C PRO A 37 -12.42 -18.59 1.46
N LYS A 38 -13.68 -18.90 1.19
CA LYS A 38 -14.47 -19.70 2.12
C LYS A 38 -14.36 -21.16 1.76
N PRO A 39 -14.27 -22.06 2.72
CA PRO A 39 -14.19 -23.46 2.41
C PRO A 39 -15.49 -23.98 1.78
N PRO A 40 -15.42 -24.76 0.71
CA PRO A 40 -16.63 -25.34 0.14
C PRO A 40 -17.11 -26.47 1.04
N ILE A 41 -18.38 -26.76 0.98
CA ILE A 41 -18.92 -27.81 1.81
C ILE A 41 -18.33 -29.16 1.44
N SER A 42 -17.91 -29.33 0.20
CA SER A 42 -17.30 -30.57 -0.26
C SER A 42 -15.98 -30.90 0.43
N ILE A 43 -15.43 -29.95 1.15
CA ILE A 43 -14.19 -30.16 1.88
C ILE A 43 -14.39 -31.25 2.93
N LEU A 44 -15.62 -31.50 3.35
CA LEU A 44 -15.89 -32.47 4.38
C LEU A 44 -15.85 -33.92 3.86
N THR A 45 -16.02 -34.11 2.58
CA THR A 45 -16.14 -35.44 2.01
C THR A 45 -15.18 -35.74 0.87
N ASP A 46 -14.51 -34.73 0.34
CA ASP A 46 -13.65 -34.89 -0.83
C ASP A 46 -12.25 -34.38 -0.52
N PRO A 47 -11.26 -35.27 -0.39
CA PRO A 47 -9.90 -34.83 -0.12
C PRO A 47 -9.33 -33.90 -1.16
N ALA A 48 -9.73 -34.06 -2.42
CA ALA A 48 -9.24 -33.19 -3.46
C ALA A 48 -9.79 -31.76 -3.28
N ALA A 49 -11.00 -31.62 -2.73
CA ALA A 49 -11.56 -30.30 -2.46
C ALA A 49 -10.77 -29.61 -1.34
N SER A 50 -10.30 -30.38 -0.36
CA SER A 50 -9.49 -29.84 0.72
C SER A 50 -8.17 -29.33 0.18
N ASP A 51 -7.53 -30.09 -0.69
CA ASP A 51 -6.26 -29.69 -1.28
C ASP A 51 -6.41 -28.42 -2.13
N ARG A 52 -7.48 -28.36 -2.92
CA ARG A 52 -7.73 -27.18 -3.73
C ARG A 52 -7.98 -25.95 -2.87
N TYR A 53 -8.75 -26.14 -1.79
CA TYR A 53 -9.04 -25.02 -0.90
C TYR A 53 -7.77 -24.53 -0.23
N ASN A 54 -6.92 -25.44 0.22
CA ASN A 54 -5.65 -25.05 0.86
C ASN A 54 -4.77 -24.29 -0.13
N ALA A 55 -4.74 -24.70 -1.39
CA ALA A 55 -3.97 -24.00 -2.41
C ALA A 55 -4.53 -22.59 -2.65
N GLU A 56 -5.85 -22.43 -2.63
CA GLU A 56 -6.47 -21.12 -2.81
C GLU A 56 -6.15 -20.19 -1.63
N VAL A 57 -6.16 -20.72 -0.41
CA VAL A 57 -5.84 -19.92 0.76
C VAL A 57 -4.39 -19.48 0.72
N GLU A 58 -3.52 -20.39 0.29
CA GLU A 58 -2.11 -20.06 0.20
C GLU A 58 -1.88 -18.97 -0.84
N ALA A 59 -2.52 -19.11 -2.00
CA ALA A 59 -2.38 -18.10 -3.05
C ALA A 59 -2.95 -16.75 -2.61
N TRP A 60 -4.07 -16.77 -1.89
CA TRP A 60 -4.64 -15.56 -1.33
C TRP A 60 -3.66 -14.89 -0.36
N GLY A 61 -3.04 -15.68 0.52
CA GLY A 61 -2.06 -15.15 1.47
C GLY A 61 -0.86 -14.54 0.78
N GLU A 62 -0.40 -15.16 -0.31
CA GLU A 62 0.72 -14.61 -1.07
C GLU A 62 0.36 -13.29 -1.73
N ARG A 63 -0.85 -13.19 -2.28
CA ARG A 63 -1.28 -11.91 -2.89
C ARG A 63 -1.41 -10.82 -1.83
N LEU A 64 -1.94 -11.18 -0.67
CA LEU A 64 -2.09 -10.25 0.42
C LEU A 64 -0.73 -9.73 0.88
N ARG A 65 0.21 -10.65 1.04
CA ARG A 65 1.54 -10.27 1.46
C ARG A 65 2.25 -9.42 0.43
N ALA A 66 2.16 -9.79 -0.84
CA ALA A 66 2.81 -9.03 -1.89
C ALA A 66 2.24 -7.62 -2.00
N GLY A 67 0.91 -7.50 -1.94
CA GLY A 67 0.27 -6.18 -1.97
C GLY A 67 0.65 -5.36 -0.75
N GLY A 68 0.68 -5.98 0.41
CA GLY A 68 1.08 -5.30 1.64
C GLY A 68 2.52 -4.81 1.58
N MET A 69 3.41 -5.62 1.02
CA MET A 69 4.81 -5.23 0.90
C MET A 69 4.95 -4.04 -0.05
N ARG A 70 4.23 -4.06 -1.17
CA ARG A 70 4.29 -2.93 -2.10
C ARG A 70 3.74 -1.66 -1.47
N LEU A 71 2.66 -1.76 -0.69
CA LEU A 71 2.12 -0.61 0.02
C LEU A 71 3.11 -0.10 1.06
N CYS A 72 3.74 -1.02 1.78
CA CYS A 72 4.73 -0.65 2.78
C CYS A 72 5.86 0.14 2.12
N GLN A 73 6.38 -0.37 1.02
CA GLN A 73 7.47 0.28 0.30
C GLN A 73 7.04 1.62 -0.29
N PHE A 74 5.79 1.70 -0.72
CA PHE A 74 5.25 2.95 -1.23
C PHE A 74 5.29 4.03 -0.14
N PHE A 75 4.88 3.69 1.07
CA PHE A 75 4.89 4.66 2.16
C PHE A 75 6.30 4.93 2.67
N GLU A 76 7.18 3.92 2.65
CA GLU A 76 8.58 4.16 3.02
C GLU A 76 9.22 5.18 2.09
N ALA A 77 8.89 5.11 0.81
CA ALA A 77 9.43 6.06 -0.15
C ALA A 77 8.96 7.48 0.13
N GLN A 78 7.89 7.62 0.88
CA GLN A 78 7.39 8.94 1.27
C GLN A 78 7.81 9.35 2.67
N GLY A 79 8.72 8.62 3.27
CA GLY A 79 9.27 9.01 4.56
C GLY A 79 8.68 8.31 5.78
N VAL A 80 7.77 7.36 5.57
CA VAL A 80 7.21 6.64 6.71
C VAL A 80 8.19 5.56 7.16
N ALA A 81 8.48 5.50 8.43
CA ALA A 81 9.40 4.51 8.95
C ALA A 81 8.64 3.21 9.20
N ALA A 82 8.56 2.36 8.22
CA ALA A 82 7.71 1.19 8.27
C ALA A 82 8.43 -0.15 8.37
N ASP A 83 9.73 -0.19 8.23
CA ASP A 83 10.49 -1.43 8.37
C ASP A 83 9.98 -2.55 7.47
N CYS A 84 9.77 -2.27 6.23
CA CYS A 84 9.16 -3.23 5.32
C CYS A 84 10.01 -4.47 5.05
N ALA A 85 11.28 -4.38 5.25
CA ALA A 85 12.15 -5.49 4.93
C ALA A 85 12.14 -6.59 5.97
N LYS A 86 11.40 -6.43 7.02
CA LYS A 86 11.31 -7.47 8.04
C LYS A 86 10.07 -8.32 7.86
#